data_3cef16c4e9e1303b0c485fa9c39f8982
#
_entry.id   3cef16c4e9e1303b0c485fa9c39f8982
#
_cell.length_a   1.000
_cell.length_b   1.000
_cell.length_c   1.000
_cell.angle_alpha   90.00
_cell.angle_beta   90.00
_cell.angle_gamma   90.00
#
_symmetry.space_group_name_H-M   'P 1'
#
loop_
_entity.id
_entity.type
_entity.pdbx_description
1 polymer ?
#
loop_
_entity_poly.entity_id
_entity_poly.type
_entity_poly.pdbx_seq_one_letter_code
_entity_poly.pdbx_strand_id
1 'polypeptide(L)'
;MSISSFLTKKFLKSLFFPAHNRGAALPKKLVKLLKYPPGYWDLPELPEIGSPLSQSGLIAKSQREFSHKFGAKGCFFGVNGASGLIQSAVIAMANPGENILMPRNVHISVIKICAMQNINPIFFDLEYSTETGHY
;
A
#
# COMPACT_ATOMS: atom_id res chain seq x y z
N MET A 1 7.82 6.46 -20.37
CA MET A 1 6.86 7.56 -20.09
C MET A 1 6.77 7.72 -18.59
N SER A 2 6.93 8.91 -18.03
CA SER A 2 6.82 9.14 -16.58
C SER A 2 5.37 9.43 -16.18
N ILE A 3 5.01 9.24 -14.91
CA ILE A 3 3.69 9.59 -14.38
C ILE A 3 3.40 11.09 -14.64
N SER A 4 4.39 11.97 -14.49
CA SER A 4 4.24 13.40 -14.76
C SER A 4 3.88 13.69 -16.22
N SER A 5 4.50 13.00 -17.19
CA SER A 5 4.16 13.17 -18.61
C SER A 5 2.78 12.62 -18.97
N PHE A 6 2.31 11.59 -18.26
CA PHE A 6 0.94 11.09 -18.41
C PHE A 6 -0.09 12.09 -17.89
N LEU A 7 0.17 12.73 -16.75
CA LEU A 7 -0.71 13.73 -16.14
C LEU A 7 -0.87 15.01 -16.97
N THR A 8 0.11 15.34 -17.80
CA THR A 8 0.05 16.53 -18.68
C THR A 8 -0.76 16.31 -19.97
N LYS A 9 -1.06 15.05 -20.34
CA LYS A 9 -1.94 14.79 -21.48
C LYS A 9 -3.34 15.37 -21.20
N LYS A 10 -3.82 16.26 -22.08
CA LYS A 10 -5.23 16.68 -22.08
C LYS A 10 -6.10 15.49 -22.41
N PHE A 11 -6.70 14.88 -21.37
CA PHE A 11 -7.77 13.92 -21.59
C PHE A 11 -9.03 14.70 -21.99
N LEU A 12 -9.54 14.43 -23.18
CA LEU A 12 -10.91 14.74 -23.58
C LEU A 12 -11.85 14.10 -22.54
N LYS A 13 -12.99 14.73 -22.29
CA LYS A 13 -14.02 14.36 -21.28
C LYS A 13 -14.00 12.87 -20.95
N SER A 14 -13.48 12.51 -19.78
CA SER A 14 -13.39 11.12 -19.36
C SER A 14 -14.66 10.67 -18.66
N LEU A 15 -15.20 9.56 -19.08
CA LEU A 15 -16.38 8.92 -18.47
C LEU A 15 -16.00 7.79 -17.51
N PHE A 16 -14.75 7.70 -17.10
CA PHE A 16 -14.28 6.63 -16.22
C PHE A 16 -14.34 7.04 -14.74
N PHE A 17 -14.42 6.04 -13.88
CA PHE A 17 -14.35 6.23 -12.44
C PHE A 17 -12.91 6.52 -11.97
N PRO A 18 -12.75 7.30 -10.90
CA PRO A 18 -13.80 7.99 -10.13
C PRO A 18 -14.43 9.16 -10.91
N ALA A 19 -15.72 9.34 -10.73
CA ALA A 19 -16.55 10.31 -11.49
C ALA A 19 -16.22 11.81 -11.25
N HIS A 20 -15.29 12.13 -10.35
CA HIS A 20 -14.85 13.51 -10.09
C HIS A 20 -14.07 14.14 -11.26
N ASN A 21 -13.77 13.39 -12.32
CA ASN A 21 -13.07 13.82 -13.52
C ASN A 21 -11.78 14.60 -13.19
N ARG A 22 -10.87 13.96 -12.40
CA ARG A 22 -9.61 14.55 -11.92
C ARG A 22 -9.80 15.86 -11.15
N GLY A 23 -10.90 15.96 -10.43
CA GLY A 23 -11.26 17.11 -9.61
C GLY A 23 -12.07 18.19 -10.34
N ALA A 24 -12.29 18.07 -11.64
CA ALA A 24 -13.06 19.08 -12.41
C ALA A 24 -14.55 19.14 -11.99
N ALA A 25 -15.11 18.06 -11.45
CA ALA A 25 -16.48 18.00 -10.95
C ALA A 25 -16.63 18.52 -9.50
N LEU A 26 -15.54 18.92 -8.84
CA LEU A 26 -15.58 19.35 -7.44
C LEU A 26 -16.01 20.82 -7.31
N PRO A 27 -16.70 21.19 -6.22
CA PRO A 27 -17.09 22.57 -5.97
C PRO A 27 -15.87 23.50 -5.94
N LYS A 28 -15.95 24.64 -6.63
CA LYS A 28 -14.85 25.62 -6.71
C LYS A 28 -14.34 26.08 -5.34
N LYS A 29 -15.21 26.16 -4.32
CA LYS A 29 -14.83 26.51 -2.94
C LYS A 29 -13.90 25.46 -2.33
N LEU A 30 -14.17 24.17 -2.57
CA LEU A 30 -13.34 23.07 -2.08
C LEU A 30 -11.97 23.05 -2.78
N VAL A 31 -11.95 23.25 -4.09
CA VAL A 31 -10.68 23.32 -4.86
C VAL A 31 -9.78 24.45 -4.37
N LYS A 32 -10.35 25.60 -3.95
CA LYS A 32 -9.56 26.73 -3.41
C LYS A 32 -8.94 26.44 -2.03
N LEU A 33 -9.55 25.56 -1.22
CA LEU A 33 -9.03 25.19 0.09
C LEU A 33 -7.87 24.20 0.02
N LEU A 34 -7.70 23.52 -1.10
CA LEU A 34 -6.71 22.47 -1.26
C LEU A 34 -5.55 22.98 -2.12
N LYS A 35 -4.34 22.69 -1.70
CA LYS A 35 -3.10 23.10 -2.40
C LYS A 35 -3.07 22.61 -3.86
N TYR A 36 -3.71 21.46 -4.11
CA TYR A 36 -3.89 20.88 -5.45
C TYR A 36 -5.35 20.49 -5.64
N PRO A 37 -5.90 20.51 -6.87
CA PRO A 37 -7.24 20.03 -7.13
C PRO A 37 -7.40 18.58 -6.64
N PRO A 38 -8.40 18.30 -5.79
CA PRO A 38 -8.68 16.93 -5.38
C PRO A 38 -8.91 16.04 -6.59
N GLY A 39 -8.38 14.84 -6.55
CA GLY A 39 -8.47 13.91 -7.67
C GLY A 39 -7.50 14.19 -8.82
N TYR A 40 -6.63 15.19 -8.73
CA TYR A 40 -5.60 15.41 -9.75
C TYR A 40 -4.68 14.18 -9.89
N TRP A 41 -4.40 13.54 -8.77
CA TRP A 41 -3.56 12.34 -8.68
C TRP A 41 -4.36 11.04 -8.63
N ASP A 42 -5.69 11.14 -8.51
CA ASP A 42 -6.57 9.98 -8.46
C ASP A 42 -6.87 9.53 -9.90
N LEU A 43 -6.14 8.54 -10.32
CA LEU A 43 -6.19 8.00 -11.67
C LEU A 43 -6.82 6.60 -11.64
N PRO A 44 -7.70 6.28 -12.58
CA PRO A 44 -8.24 4.93 -12.69
C PRO A 44 -7.16 3.94 -13.16
N GLU A 45 -7.43 2.65 -13.00
CA GLU A 45 -6.58 1.56 -13.45
C GLU A 45 -6.61 1.42 -14.98
N LEU A 46 -6.12 2.44 -15.69
CA LEU A 46 -5.92 2.36 -17.14
C LEU A 46 -4.76 1.42 -17.49
N PRO A 47 -4.76 0.79 -18.66
CA PRO A 47 -3.68 -0.12 -19.07
C PRO A 47 -2.27 0.47 -18.95
N GLU A 48 -2.13 1.78 -19.20
CA GLU A 48 -0.85 2.49 -19.12
C GLU A 48 -0.39 2.71 -17.67
N ILE A 49 -1.33 2.79 -16.73
CA ILE A 49 -1.06 2.97 -15.30
C ILE A 49 -0.90 1.62 -14.63
N GLY A 50 -1.80 0.70 -14.91
CA GLY A 50 -1.88 -0.60 -14.26
C GLY A 50 -2.44 -0.52 -12.84
N SER A 51 -2.37 -1.63 -12.13
CA SER A 51 -2.70 -1.75 -10.70
C SER A 51 -1.51 -2.31 -9.91
N PRO A 52 -1.55 -2.31 -8.58
CA PRO A 52 -0.48 -2.91 -7.76
C PRO A 52 -0.22 -4.39 -8.06
N LEU A 53 -1.22 -5.12 -8.59
CA LEU A 53 -1.11 -6.53 -8.96
C LEU A 53 -0.81 -6.75 -10.45
N SER A 54 -0.82 -5.70 -11.25
CA SER A 54 -0.52 -5.78 -12.69
C SER A 54 0.97 -6.05 -12.92
N GLN A 55 1.28 -6.83 -13.95
CA GLN A 55 2.67 -7.03 -14.38
C GLN A 55 3.17 -5.95 -15.35
N SER A 56 2.28 -5.07 -15.80
CA SER A 56 2.54 -3.99 -16.76
C SER A 56 2.06 -2.64 -16.24
N GLY A 57 2.36 -1.59 -16.96
CA GLY A 57 1.99 -0.23 -16.62
C GLY A 57 3.02 0.49 -15.72
N LEU A 58 2.71 1.74 -15.37
CA LEU A 58 3.62 2.61 -14.61
C LEU A 58 3.81 2.16 -13.17
N ILE A 59 2.77 1.59 -12.54
CA ILE A 59 2.85 1.06 -11.17
C ILE A 59 3.81 -0.12 -11.13
N ALA A 60 3.65 -1.09 -12.03
CA ALA A 60 4.54 -2.25 -12.11
C ALA A 60 6.00 -1.84 -12.41
N LYS A 61 6.22 -0.84 -13.26
CA LYS A 61 7.55 -0.29 -13.49
C LYS A 61 8.15 0.28 -12.21
N SER A 62 7.38 1.07 -11.49
CA SER A 62 7.81 1.67 -10.21
C SER A 62 8.14 0.60 -9.16
N GLN A 63 7.31 -0.45 -9.04
CA GLN A 63 7.56 -1.58 -8.14
C GLN A 63 8.87 -2.30 -8.48
N ARG A 64 9.16 -2.52 -9.77
CA ARG A 64 10.45 -3.10 -10.21
C ARG A 64 11.64 -2.20 -9.88
N GLU A 65 11.54 -0.90 -10.08
CA GLU A 65 12.60 0.05 -9.72
C GLU A 65 12.87 0.05 -8.21
N PHE A 66 11.83 -0.03 -7.38
CA PHE A 66 11.97 -0.18 -5.92
C PHE A 66 12.63 -1.50 -5.55
N SER A 67 12.14 -2.63 -6.08
CA SER A 67 12.72 -3.94 -5.78
C SER A 67 14.21 -3.98 -6.12
N HIS A 68 14.60 -3.42 -7.25
CA HIS A 68 16.02 -3.35 -7.65
C HIS A 68 16.87 -2.51 -6.68
N LYS A 69 16.34 -1.34 -6.24
CA LYS A 69 17.07 -0.47 -5.27
C LYS A 69 17.30 -1.14 -3.91
N PHE A 70 16.39 -1.99 -3.48
CA PHE A 70 16.48 -2.70 -2.21
C PHE A 70 17.05 -4.12 -2.32
N GLY A 71 17.49 -4.54 -3.49
CA GLY A 71 18.00 -5.89 -3.73
C GLY A 71 16.93 -6.97 -3.49
N ALA A 72 15.65 -6.63 -3.59
CA ALA A 72 14.55 -7.55 -3.37
C ALA A 72 14.12 -8.23 -4.67
N LYS A 73 13.60 -9.46 -4.59
CA LYS A 73 13.05 -10.19 -5.75
C LYS A 73 11.77 -9.53 -6.31
N GLY A 74 11.03 -8.83 -5.48
CA GLY A 74 9.80 -8.14 -5.85
C GLY A 74 9.43 -7.07 -4.83
N CYS A 75 8.56 -6.15 -5.26
CA CYS A 75 7.99 -5.11 -4.41
C CYS A 75 6.52 -4.96 -4.78
N PHE A 76 5.67 -4.82 -3.79
CA PHE A 76 4.23 -4.59 -3.95
C PHE A 76 3.82 -3.35 -3.17
N PHE A 77 3.20 -2.40 -3.85
CA PHE A 77 2.61 -1.24 -3.17
C PHE A 77 1.25 -1.61 -2.61
N GLY A 78 1.01 -1.25 -1.35
CA GLY A 78 -0.26 -1.46 -0.69
C GLY A 78 -0.91 -0.14 -0.31
N VAL A 79 -2.25 -0.11 -0.34
CA VAL A 79 -3.06 1.09 -0.06
C VAL A 79 -3.74 1.05 1.32
N ASN A 80 -3.64 -0.09 2.03
CA ASN A 80 -4.26 -0.29 3.34
C ASN A 80 -3.31 0.01 4.52
N GLY A 81 -2.30 0.84 4.28
CA GLY A 81 -1.27 1.17 5.27
C GLY A 81 -0.34 0.00 5.60
N ALA A 82 0.63 0.24 6.48
CA ALA A 82 1.59 -0.77 6.91
C ALA A 82 0.91 -2.00 7.56
N SER A 83 -0.17 -1.78 8.30
CA SER A 83 -0.92 -2.89 8.93
C SER A 83 -1.48 -3.87 7.90
N GLY A 84 -2.03 -3.38 6.80
CA GLY A 84 -2.54 -4.24 5.72
C GLY A 84 -1.42 -5.05 5.04
N LEU A 85 -0.26 -4.44 4.82
CA LEU A 85 0.90 -5.13 4.24
C LEU A 85 1.48 -6.18 5.18
N ILE A 86 1.58 -5.89 6.49
CA ILE A 86 2.02 -6.87 7.49
C ILE A 86 1.04 -8.04 7.55
N GLN A 87 -0.26 -7.77 7.56
CA GLN A 87 -1.28 -8.82 7.55
C GLN A 87 -1.19 -9.70 6.30
N SER A 88 -1.01 -9.10 5.13
CA SER A 88 -0.80 -9.83 3.88
C SER A 88 0.45 -10.71 3.92
N ALA A 89 1.54 -10.23 4.51
CA ALA A 89 2.76 -11.00 4.67
C ALA A 89 2.55 -12.21 5.60
N VAL A 90 1.85 -12.04 6.71
CA VAL A 90 1.53 -13.14 7.64
C VAL A 90 0.70 -14.22 6.94
N ILE A 91 -0.35 -13.82 6.19
CA ILE A 91 -1.19 -14.76 5.43
C ILE A 91 -0.37 -15.51 4.36
N ALA A 92 0.59 -14.84 3.73
CA ALA A 92 1.43 -15.47 2.71
C ALA A 92 2.45 -16.46 3.29
N MET A 93 2.77 -16.37 4.58
CA MET A 93 3.83 -17.15 5.24
C MET A 93 3.32 -18.28 6.14
N ALA A 94 2.06 -18.23 6.58
CA ALA A 94 1.51 -19.20 7.51
C ALA A 94 0.10 -19.63 7.11
N ASN A 95 -0.17 -20.94 7.24
CA ASN A 95 -1.48 -21.52 6.98
C ASN A 95 -2.32 -21.61 8.27
N PRO A 96 -3.65 -21.75 8.17
CA PRO A 96 -4.49 -22.01 9.33
C PRO A 96 -4.02 -23.23 10.13
N GLY A 97 -3.94 -23.10 11.45
CA GLY A 97 -3.45 -24.13 12.36
C GLY A 97 -1.94 -24.15 12.58
N GLU A 98 -1.15 -23.44 11.76
CA GLU A 98 0.30 -23.34 11.97
C GLU A 98 0.66 -22.39 13.10
N ASN A 99 1.87 -22.54 13.61
CA ASN A 99 2.43 -21.71 14.68
C ASN A 99 3.30 -20.61 14.09
N ILE A 100 3.17 -19.40 14.62
CA ILE A 100 4.06 -18.28 14.30
C ILE A 100 4.72 -17.76 15.59
N LEU A 101 6.04 -17.71 15.59
CA LEU A 101 6.83 -17.18 16.71
C LEU A 101 6.92 -15.66 16.59
N MET A 102 6.57 -14.94 17.64
CA MET A 102 6.59 -13.48 17.63
C MET A 102 6.94 -12.88 18.99
N PRO A 103 7.58 -11.70 19.02
CA PRO A 103 7.86 -11.03 20.29
C PRO A 103 6.56 -10.50 20.92
N ARG A 104 6.50 -10.42 22.25
CA ARG A 104 5.32 -9.97 22.98
C ARG A 104 4.95 -8.49 22.70
N ASN A 105 5.88 -7.67 22.26
CA ASN A 105 5.67 -6.27 21.89
C ASN A 105 5.26 -6.08 20.41
N VAL A 106 4.86 -7.16 19.72
CA VAL A 106 4.40 -7.08 18.33
C VAL A 106 3.18 -6.17 18.19
N HIS A 107 3.06 -5.51 17.05
CA HIS A 107 1.92 -4.64 16.77
C HIS A 107 0.61 -5.43 16.69
N ILE A 108 -0.47 -4.85 17.22
CA ILE A 108 -1.81 -5.47 17.30
C ILE A 108 -2.34 -6.02 15.97
N SER A 109 -1.91 -5.48 14.84
CA SER A 109 -2.32 -5.97 13.51
C SER A 109 -1.90 -7.41 13.25
N VAL A 110 -0.75 -7.84 13.77
CA VAL A 110 -0.25 -9.22 13.65
C VAL A 110 -1.10 -10.17 14.48
N ILE A 111 -1.43 -9.78 15.71
CA ILE A 111 -2.30 -10.59 16.59
C ILE A 111 -3.70 -10.76 15.96
N LYS A 112 -4.24 -9.64 15.41
CA LYS A 112 -5.56 -9.67 14.76
C LYS A 112 -5.61 -10.62 13.57
N ILE A 113 -4.58 -10.61 12.72
CA ILE A 113 -4.58 -11.49 11.55
C ILE A 113 -4.38 -12.95 11.95
N CYS A 114 -3.60 -13.26 12.98
CA CYS A 114 -3.49 -14.61 13.51
C CYS A 114 -4.87 -15.14 13.99
N ALA A 115 -5.59 -14.31 14.73
CA ALA A 115 -6.95 -14.67 15.18
C ALA A 115 -7.93 -14.87 14.00
N MET A 116 -7.88 -13.99 12.99
CA MET A 116 -8.76 -14.08 11.81
C MET A 116 -8.48 -15.30 10.92
N GLN A 117 -7.22 -15.72 10.86
CA GLN A 117 -6.76 -16.80 9.98
C GLN A 117 -6.54 -18.12 10.73
N ASN A 118 -6.94 -18.21 12.01
CA ASN A 118 -6.70 -19.38 12.85
C ASN A 118 -5.23 -19.83 12.88
N ILE A 119 -4.31 -18.85 12.97
CA ILE A 119 -2.87 -19.07 13.13
C ILE A 119 -2.55 -18.97 14.62
N ASN A 120 -1.72 -19.85 15.15
CA ASN A 120 -1.40 -19.93 16.58
C ASN A 120 -0.18 -19.06 16.90
N PRO A 121 -0.33 -17.91 17.60
CA PRO A 121 0.81 -17.10 18.01
C PRO A 121 1.54 -17.74 19.20
N ILE A 122 2.84 -17.92 19.09
CA ILE A 122 3.73 -18.31 20.19
C ILE A 122 4.57 -17.06 20.54
N PHE A 123 4.40 -16.58 21.77
CA PHE A 123 5.07 -15.37 22.21
C PHE A 123 6.38 -15.67 22.91
N PHE A 124 7.41 -14.88 22.64
CA PHE A 124 8.62 -14.82 23.45
C PHE A 124 8.81 -13.41 24.03
N ASP A 125 9.46 -13.37 25.18
CA ASP A 125 9.80 -12.12 25.82
C ASP A 125 11.10 -11.57 25.25
N LEU A 126 11.18 -10.24 25.17
CA LEU A 126 12.39 -9.53 24.79
C LEU A 126 13.09 -9.04 26.05
N GLU A 127 14.41 -9.03 26.05
CA GLU A 127 15.18 -8.42 27.11
C GLU A 127 15.08 -6.90 26.99
N TYR A 128 14.70 -6.26 28.10
CA TYR A 128 14.62 -4.82 28.19
C TYR A 128 15.96 -4.25 28.65
N SER A 129 16.56 -3.38 27.86
CA SER A 129 17.77 -2.65 28.28
C SER A 129 17.39 -1.40 29.07
N THR A 130 17.76 -1.37 30.34
CA THR A 130 17.55 -0.20 31.19
C THR A 130 18.44 0.99 30.78
N GLU A 131 19.57 0.74 30.10
CA GLU A 131 20.48 1.77 29.63
C GLU A 131 19.92 2.54 28.42
N THR A 132 19.32 1.82 27.47
CA THR A 132 18.80 2.42 26.23
C THR A 132 17.31 2.69 26.27
N GLY A 133 16.57 2.11 27.20
CA GLY A 133 15.12 2.20 27.26
C GLY A 133 14.39 1.44 26.14
N HIS A 134 15.06 0.49 25.47
CA HIS A 134 14.50 -0.30 24.37
C HIS A 134 14.52 -1.80 24.68
N TYR A 135 13.62 -2.51 23.98
CA TYR A 135 13.61 -3.98 23.89
C TYR A 135 14.53 -4.45 22.79
#